data_b008a78a24106f6da6afe57bd76e0db5
#
_entry.id   b008a78a24106f6da6afe57bd76e0db5
#
_cell.length_a   1.000
_cell.length_b   1.000
_cell.length_c   1.000
_cell.angle_alpha   90.00
_cell.angle_beta   90.00
_cell.angle_gamma   90.00
#
_symmetry.space_group_name_H-M   'P 1'
#
loop_
_entity.id
_entity.type
_entity.pdbx_description
1 polymer ?
#
loop_
_entity_poly.entity_id
_entity_poly.type
_entity_poly.pdbx_seq_one_letter_code
_entity_poly.pdbx_strand_id
1 'polypeptide(L)'
;IADSCRSCHSCDTGDEHYCETGFTLSFNSKDREGRVNYGGYASDYVVDYDYLVPIPADADLARMAPLLCGGITVYTPLKRFNVGPGTTLCVLGMGGLGHLAIQFASAMGARVIVASRSEAKRADATRLGAEVALDPDSEDLQAWMGQVDLILDTISNPHDLNRWFPLLRRGGKLCLVGVPTDQLEIFPALIVFGDRALEGSLIGGIADTREMM
;
A
#
# COMPACT_ATOMS: atom_id res chain seq x y z
N ILE A 1 -9.04 1.59 11.30
CA ILE A 1 -9.08 1.40 12.77
C ILE A 1 -10.26 2.15 13.36
N ALA A 2 -10.70 1.73 14.57
CA ALA A 2 -11.85 2.30 15.28
C ALA A 2 -11.45 2.96 16.62
N ASP A 3 -10.25 2.70 17.12
CA ASP A 3 -9.71 3.30 18.35
C ASP A 3 -8.21 3.07 18.50
N SER A 4 -7.55 3.95 19.27
CA SER A 4 -6.14 3.85 19.70
C SER A 4 -5.96 4.48 21.08
N CYS A 5 -4.75 4.48 21.66
CA CYS A 5 -4.55 5.08 22.99
C CYS A 5 -4.53 6.62 22.99
N ARG A 6 -4.30 7.26 21.85
CA ARG A 6 -4.27 8.72 21.65
C ARG A 6 -3.22 9.48 22.48
N SER A 7 -2.25 8.79 23.06
CA SER A 7 -1.27 9.39 23.98
C SER A 7 0.13 8.83 23.86
N CYS A 8 0.38 7.90 22.93
CA CYS A 8 1.72 7.43 22.61
C CYS A 8 2.30 8.21 21.43
N HIS A 9 3.59 8.10 21.20
CA HIS A 9 4.27 8.81 20.12
C HIS A 9 3.60 8.58 18.76
N SER A 10 3.29 7.33 18.40
CA SER A 10 2.65 7.00 17.14
C SER A 10 1.27 7.66 16.99
N CYS A 11 0.48 7.74 18.08
CA CYS A 11 -0.80 8.45 18.04
C CYS A 11 -0.63 9.97 17.90
N ASP A 12 0.35 10.55 18.59
CA ASP A 12 0.63 11.99 18.56
C ASP A 12 1.14 12.45 17.19
N THR A 13 1.77 11.54 16.43
CA THR A 13 2.29 11.81 15.07
C THR A 13 1.28 11.51 13.96
N GLY A 14 0.07 11.02 14.28
CA GLY A 14 -0.95 10.66 13.30
C GLY A 14 -0.80 9.26 12.72
N ASP A 15 0.02 8.43 13.35
CA ASP A 15 0.26 7.04 13.00
C ASP A 15 -0.49 6.08 13.94
N GLU A 16 -1.76 6.36 14.23
CA GLU A 16 -2.58 5.61 15.20
C GLU A 16 -2.67 4.13 14.87
N HIS A 17 -2.49 3.76 13.61
CA HIS A 17 -2.43 2.38 13.13
C HIS A 17 -1.16 1.64 13.58
N TYR A 18 -0.20 2.35 14.17
CA TYR A 18 0.99 1.81 14.86
C TYR A 18 0.95 2.10 16.37
N CYS A 19 -0.24 2.29 16.96
CA CYS A 19 -0.38 2.56 18.38
C CYS A 19 0.41 1.59 19.25
N GLU A 20 1.30 2.09 20.11
CA GLU A 20 2.25 1.30 20.90
C GLU A 20 1.58 0.40 21.95
N THR A 21 0.35 0.73 22.38
CA THR A 21 -0.48 -0.09 23.26
C THR A 21 -1.50 -0.93 22.51
N GLY A 22 -1.41 -0.98 21.19
CA GLY A 22 -2.35 -1.63 20.31
C GLY A 22 -3.49 -0.71 19.84
N PHE A 23 -3.92 -0.91 18.63
CA PHE A 23 -5.08 -0.25 18.03
C PHE A 23 -6.25 -1.22 17.94
N THR A 24 -7.47 -0.67 17.89
CA THR A 24 -8.69 -1.46 17.70
C THR A 24 -9.05 -1.48 16.22
N LEU A 25 -9.18 -2.65 15.62
CA LEU A 25 -9.71 -2.80 14.27
C LEU A 25 -11.21 -2.50 14.23
N SER A 26 -11.68 -1.97 13.11
CA SER A 26 -13.11 -1.74 12.89
C SER A 26 -13.93 -3.03 12.82
N PHE A 27 -13.29 -4.17 12.59
CA PHE A 27 -13.94 -5.48 12.47
C PHE A 27 -13.01 -6.59 13.00
N ASN A 28 -13.61 -7.75 13.30
CA ASN A 28 -12.90 -8.97 13.74
C ASN A 28 -11.89 -8.72 14.88
N SER A 29 -12.25 -7.87 15.81
CA SER A 29 -11.43 -7.53 16.96
C SER A 29 -12.31 -7.24 18.17
N LYS A 30 -11.67 -7.01 19.32
CA LYS A 30 -12.34 -6.49 20.51
C LYS A 30 -11.87 -5.07 20.77
N ASP A 31 -12.78 -4.22 21.24
CA ASP A 31 -12.44 -2.91 21.75
C ASP A 31 -11.71 -2.99 23.11
N ARG A 32 -11.31 -1.85 23.66
CA ARG A 32 -10.60 -1.78 24.95
C ARG A 32 -11.43 -2.25 26.15
N GLU A 33 -12.75 -2.34 26.00
CA GLU A 33 -13.69 -2.84 27.00
C GLU A 33 -14.05 -4.31 26.78
N GLY A 34 -13.47 -4.96 25.77
CA GLY A 34 -13.67 -6.38 25.45
C GLY A 34 -14.88 -6.68 24.58
N ARG A 35 -15.60 -5.68 24.07
CA ARG A 35 -16.76 -5.85 23.16
C ARG A 35 -16.28 -6.17 21.75
N VAL A 36 -17.00 -7.07 21.07
CA VAL A 36 -16.64 -7.50 19.71
C VAL A 36 -17.04 -6.44 18.68
N ASN A 37 -16.12 -6.08 17.81
CA ASN A 37 -16.36 -5.25 16.65
C ASN A 37 -16.68 -6.11 15.41
N TYR A 38 -17.87 -5.94 14.87
CA TYR A 38 -18.37 -6.67 13.70
C TYR A 38 -18.16 -5.95 12.38
N GLY A 39 -17.71 -4.69 12.40
CA GLY A 39 -17.49 -3.87 11.21
C GLY A 39 -18.76 -3.31 10.59
N GLY A 40 -18.67 -2.91 9.34
CA GLY A 40 -19.75 -2.26 8.59
C GLY A 40 -20.89 -3.16 8.12
N TYR A 41 -20.83 -4.47 8.38
CA TYR A 41 -21.95 -5.40 8.09
C TYR A 41 -22.97 -5.39 9.24
N ALA A 42 -23.45 -4.21 9.58
CA ALA A 42 -24.42 -3.95 10.65
C ALA A 42 -25.32 -2.77 10.26
N SER A 43 -26.55 -2.74 10.79
CA SER A 43 -27.46 -1.60 10.63
C SER A 43 -26.97 -0.35 11.35
N ASP A 44 -26.28 -0.57 12.47
CA ASP A 44 -25.78 0.49 13.34
C ASP A 44 -24.32 0.18 13.74
N TYR A 45 -23.51 1.23 13.82
CA TYR A 45 -22.12 1.11 14.26
C TYR A 45 -21.77 2.26 15.19
N VAL A 46 -21.31 1.95 16.39
CA VAL A 46 -20.86 2.94 17.37
C VAL A 46 -19.36 3.05 17.31
N VAL A 47 -18.86 4.22 16.99
CA VAL A 47 -17.43 4.52 16.89
C VAL A 47 -17.19 5.94 17.38
N ASP A 48 -16.00 6.21 17.88
CA ASP A 48 -15.61 7.55 18.29
C ASP A 48 -15.51 8.48 17.07
N TYR A 49 -15.97 9.71 17.24
CA TYR A 49 -16.01 10.74 16.19
C TYR A 49 -14.64 10.97 15.53
N ASP A 50 -13.55 10.89 16.28
CA ASP A 50 -12.21 11.09 15.76
C ASP A 50 -11.78 10.06 14.71
N TYR A 51 -12.44 8.88 14.70
CA TYR A 51 -12.20 7.83 13.74
C TYR A 51 -13.17 7.81 12.56
N LEU A 52 -14.03 8.84 12.46
CA LEU A 52 -14.88 9.04 11.29
C LEU A 52 -14.14 9.78 10.19
N VAL A 53 -14.35 9.34 8.97
CA VAL A 53 -13.83 9.97 7.77
C VAL A 53 -15.01 10.52 6.98
N PRO A 54 -15.13 11.86 6.83
CA PRO A 54 -16.17 12.46 6.01
C PRO A 54 -16.06 12.01 4.55
N ILE A 55 -17.20 11.69 3.95
CA ILE A 55 -17.29 11.35 2.53
C ILE A 55 -18.07 12.47 1.82
N PRO A 56 -17.64 12.94 0.64
CA PRO A 56 -18.38 13.93 -0.13
C PRO A 56 -19.82 13.49 -0.37
N ALA A 57 -20.77 14.41 -0.25
CA ALA A 57 -22.20 14.10 -0.30
C ALA A 57 -22.67 13.55 -1.66
N ASP A 58 -21.95 13.88 -2.72
CA ASP A 58 -22.20 13.45 -4.12
C ASP A 58 -21.37 12.23 -4.53
N ALA A 59 -20.60 11.64 -3.61
CA ALA A 59 -19.73 10.52 -3.90
C ALA A 59 -20.52 9.22 -4.11
N ASP A 60 -20.04 8.38 -5.04
CA ASP A 60 -20.50 7.01 -5.19
C ASP A 60 -19.95 6.16 -4.03
N LEU A 61 -20.79 5.91 -3.02
CA LEU A 61 -20.40 5.19 -1.81
C LEU A 61 -19.84 3.79 -2.08
N ALA A 62 -20.33 3.12 -3.13
CA ALA A 62 -19.83 1.79 -3.51
C ALA A 62 -18.38 1.84 -3.99
N ARG A 63 -17.97 2.93 -4.62
CA ARG A 63 -16.59 3.16 -5.06
C ARG A 63 -15.70 3.70 -3.95
N MET A 64 -16.28 4.46 -3.01
CA MET A 64 -15.53 5.04 -1.89
C MET A 64 -15.17 4.02 -0.81
N ALA A 65 -16.06 3.08 -0.51
CA ALA A 65 -15.84 2.10 0.55
C ALA A 65 -14.48 1.34 0.47
N PRO A 66 -14.04 0.84 -0.70
CA PRO A 66 -12.73 0.19 -0.81
C PRO A 66 -11.53 1.11 -0.53
N LEU A 67 -11.67 2.42 -0.69
CA LEU A 67 -10.59 3.38 -0.44
C LEU A 67 -10.22 3.46 1.04
N LEU A 68 -11.20 3.27 1.94
CA LEU A 68 -11.00 3.28 3.39
C LEU A 68 -10.18 2.07 3.92
N CYS A 69 -9.84 1.13 3.05
CA CYS A 69 -8.95 0.01 3.37
C CYS A 69 -7.85 -0.09 2.31
N GLY A 70 -8.17 -0.57 1.11
CA GLY A 70 -7.20 -0.76 0.03
C GLY A 70 -6.58 0.55 -0.46
N GLY A 71 -7.37 1.63 -0.54
CA GLY A 71 -6.88 2.95 -0.93
C GLY A 71 -5.82 3.48 0.02
N ILE A 72 -6.16 3.59 1.30
CA ILE A 72 -5.23 4.11 2.30
C ILE A 72 -3.97 3.23 2.44
N THR A 73 -4.10 1.91 2.30
CA THR A 73 -2.97 0.97 2.35
C THR A 73 -1.90 1.28 1.32
N VAL A 74 -2.27 1.71 0.14
CA VAL A 74 -1.31 2.08 -0.92
C VAL A 74 -0.99 3.56 -0.92
N TYR A 75 -1.92 4.43 -0.53
CA TYR A 75 -1.70 5.87 -0.45
C TYR A 75 -0.62 6.24 0.57
N THR A 76 -0.67 5.65 1.77
CA THR A 76 0.28 5.93 2.86
C THR A 76 1.74 5.74 2.44
N PRO A 77 2.19 4.60 1.88
CA PRO A 77 3.56 4.47 1.42
C PRO A 77 3.89 5.39 0.24
N LEU A 78 2.97 5.64 -0.69
CA LEU A 78 3.21 6.57 -1.78
C LEU A 78 3.50 7.99 -1.26
N LYS A 79 2.71 8.46 -0.29
CA LYS A 79 2.93 9.74 0.40
C LYS A 79 4.23 9.73 1.18
N ARG A 80 4.48 8.71 2.03
CA ARG A 80 5.68 8.59 2.88
C ARG A 80 6.97 8.64 2.07
N PHE A 81 6.99 8.05 0.89
CA PHE A 81 8.16 8.04 0.00
C PHE A 81 8.17 9.20 -1.01
N ASN A 82 7.27 10.19 -0.85
CA ASN A 82 7.18 11.36 -1.71
C ASN A 82 7.06 11.00 -3.20
N VAL A 83 6.22 10.01 -3.51
CA VAL A 83 5.95 9.59 -4.89
C VAL A 83 5.30 10.74 -5.65
N GLY A 84 5.85 11.07 -6.82
CA GLY A 84 5.39 12.20 -7.63
C GLY A 84 6.21 12.37 -8.91
N PRO A 85 6.20 13.56 -9.53
CA PRO A 85 6.96 13.82 -10.73
C PRO A 85 8.45 13.51 -10.56
N GLY A 86 9.00 12.72 -11.49
CA GLY A 86 10.39 12.26 -11.45
C GLY A 86 10.60 10.95 -10.67
N THR A 87 9.57 10.41 -10.01
CA THR A 87 9.64 9.10 -9.36
C THR A 87 9.28 7.99 -10.35
N THR A 88 10.08 6.94 -10.41
CA THR A 88 9.75 5.69 -11.10
C THR A 88 9.29 4.65 -10.05
N LEU A 89 8.01 4.33 -10.07
CA LEU A 89 7.39 3.33 -9.20
C LEU A 89 7.16 2.03 -9.96
N CYS A 90 7.56 0.90 -9.37
CA CYS A 90 7.15 -0.42 -9.84
C CYS A 90 6.13 -1.04 -8.88
N VAL A 91 4.94 -1.36 -9.38
CA VAL A 91 3.90 -2.07 -8.61
C VAL A 91 3.97 -3.56 -8.92
N LEU A 92 4.22 -4.37 -7.90
CA LEU A 92 4.18 -5.83 -8.02
C LEU A 92 2.78 -6.34 -7.72
N GLY A 93 2.22 -7.03 -8.70
CA GLY A 93 0.86 -7.55 -8.64
C GLY A 93 -0.20 -6.52 -9.04
N MET A 94 -1.27 -7.02 -9.66
CA MET A 94 -2.44 -6.24 -10.03
C MET A 94 -3.70 -6.91 -9.50
N GLY A 95 -3.86 -6.78 -8.21
CA GLY A 95 -5.06 -7.18 -7.45
C GLY A 95 -5.78 -5.95 -6.90
N GLY A 96 -6.52 -6.14 -5.79
CA GLY A 96 -7.26 -5.07 -5.12
C GLY A 96 -6.40 -3.88 -4.67
N LEU A 97 -5.17 -4.12 -4.22
CA LEU A 97 -4.23 -3.05 -3.85
C LEU A 97 -3.52 -2.47 -5.10
N GLY A 98 -3.02 -3.35 -5.97
CA GLY A 98 -2.20 -2.92 -7.10
C GLY A 98 -2.92 -1.96 -8.06
N HIS A 99 -4.21 -2.22 -8.37
CA HIS A 99 -4.96 -1.34 -9.26
C HIS A 99 -5.19 0.07 -8.67
N LEU A 100 -5.34 0.18 -7.34
CA LEU A 100 -5.43 1.46 -6.64
C LEU A 100 -4.06 2.16 -6.60
N ALA A 101 -2.98 1.41 -6.34
CA ALA A 101 -1.63 1.96 -6.34
C ALA A 101 -1.25 2.59 -7.69
N ILE A 102 -1.62 1.95 -8.80
CA ILE A 102 -1.40 2.48 -10.14
C ILE A 102 -2.11 3.83 -10.31
N GLN A 103 -3.39 3.90 -9.96
CA GLN A 103 -4.21 5.09 -10.12
C GLN A 103 -3.70 6.25 -9.25
N PHE A 104 -3.42 6.01 -7.97
CA PHE A 104 -2.88 7.04 -7.09
C PHE A 104 -1.51 7.52 -7.57
N ALA A 105 -0.57 6.62 -7.85
CA ALA A 105 0.76 7.02 -8.26
C ALA A 105 0.77 7.78 -9.61
N SER A 106 -0.06 7.35 -10.56
CA SER A 106 -0.25 8.05 -11.82
C SER A 106 -0.85 9.44 -11.61
N ALA A 107 -1.87 9.57 -10.75
CA ALA A 107 -2.47 10.86 -10.41
C ALA A 107 -1.48 11.80 -9.67
N MET A 108 -0.57 11.23 -8.88
CA MET A 108 0.54 11.96 -8.25
C MET A 108 1.64 12.38 -9.24
N GLY A 109 1.58 11.94 -10.50
CA GLY A 109 2.53 12.29 -11.55
C GLY A 109 3.78 11.42 -11.62
N ALA A 110 3.77 10.25 -10.98
CA ALA A 110 4.87 9.29 -11.05
C ALA A 110 4.85 8.51 -12.38
N ARG A 111 6.02 8.04 -12.78
CA ARG A 111 6.17 7.04 -13.83
C ARG A 111 5.87 5.66 -13.27
N VAL A 112 4.78 5.03 -13.69
CA VAL A 112 4.30 3.78 -13.12
C VAL A 112 4.60 2.59 -14.02
N ILE A 113 5.30 1.61 -13.48
CA ILE A 113 5.56 0.29 -14.08
C ILE A 113 4.76 -0.75 -13.29
N VAL A 114 4.19 -1.72 -13.96
CA VAL A 114 3.47 -2.82 -13.31
C VAL A 114 4.06 -4.16 -13.73
N ALA A 115 4.27 -5.05 -12.79
CA ALA A 115 4.62 -6.42 -13.07
C ALA A 115 3.45 -7.37 -12.77
N SER A 116 2.95 -8.07 -13.78
CA SER A 116 1.84 -9.02 -13.65
C SER A 116 1.95 -10.14 -14.68
N ARG A 117 1.76 -11.39 -14.25
CA ARG A 117 1.75 -12.58 -15.12
C ARG A 117 0.57 -12.63 -16.08
N SER A 118 -0.55 -12.02 -15.71
CA SER A 118 -1.78 -12.03 -16.50
C SER A 118 -1.77 -10.95 -17.57
N GLU A 119 -1.86 -11.32 -18.83
CA GLU A 119 -1.94 -10.39 -19.96
C GLU A 119 -3.15 -9.45 -19.85
N ALA A 120 -4.32 -9.98 -19.51
CA ALA A 120 -5.51 -9.16 -19.30
C ALA A 120 -5.32 -8.09 -18.23
N LYS A 121 -4.66 -8.45 -17.11
CA LYS A 121 -4.32 -7.48 -16.06
C LYS A 121 -3.30 -6.45 -16.52
N ARG A 122 -2.32 -6.83 -17.35
CA ARG A 122 -1.38 -5.87 -17.94
C ARG A 122 -2.07 -4.84 -18.83
N ALA A 123 -3.03 -5.30 -19.66
CA ALA A 123 -3.85 -4.40 -20.48
C ALA A 123 -4.70 -3.45 -19.60
N ASP A 124 -5.26 -3.95 -18.50
CA ASP A 124 -6.00 -3.12 -17.54
C ASP A 124 -5.07 -2.12 -16.84
N ALA A 125 -3.86 -2.51 -16.47
CA ALA A 125 -2.90 -1.62 -15.82
C ALA A 125 -2.59 -0.38 -16.67
N THR A 126 -2.40 -0.55 -17.96
CA THR A 126 -2.19 0.57 -18.90
C THR A 126 -3.39 1.50 -18.95
N ARG A 127 -4.62 0.96 -18.94
CA ARG A 127 -5.83 1.79 -18.87
C ARG A 127 -5.97 2.57 -17.58
N LEU A 128 -5.39 2.07 -16.49
CA LEU A 128 -5.40 2.72 -15.17
C LEU A 128 -4.26 3.72 -14.95
N GLY A 129 -3.37 3.89 -15.94
CA GLY A 129 -2.32 4.89 -15.88
C GLY A 129 -0.89 4.33 -15.75
N ALA A 130 -0.70 3.01 -15.84
CA ALA A 130 0.66 2.47 -15.96
C ALA A 130 1.26 2.82 -17.33
N GLU A 131 2.47 3.36 -17.32
CA GLU A 131 3.24 3.64 -18.55
C GLU A 131 3.69 2.33 -19.20
N VAL A 132 4.11 1.37 -18.37
CA VAL A 132 4.60 0.07 -18.82
C VAL A 132 4.01 -1.04 -17.97
N ALA A 133 3.55 -2.10 -18.61
CA ALA A 133 3.08 -3.31 -17.94
C ALA A 133 3.88 -4.52 -18.44
N LEU A 134 4.68 -5.10 -17.54
CA LEU A 134 5.66 -6.14 -17.83
C LEU A 134 5.14 -7.52 -17.42
N ASP A 135 5.47 -8.51 -18.23
CA ASP A 135 5.44 -9.90 -17.77
C ASP A 135 6.67 -10.14 -16.88
N PRO A 136 6.49 -10.62 -15.64
CA PRO A 136 7.63 -10.97 -14.79
C PRO A 136 8.65 -11.93 -15.44
N ASP A 137 8.21 -12.77 -16.34
CA ASP A 137 9.06 -13.79 -16.97
C ASP A 137 9.64 -13.34 -18.32
N SER A 138 9.35 -12.08 -18.74
CA SER A 138 9.92 -11.47 -19.95
C SER A 138 11.34 -10.96 -19.73
N GLU A 139 12.14 -10.95 -20.79
CA GLU A 139 13.45 -10.29 -20.85
C GLU A 139 13.37 -8.76 -20.73
N ASP A 140 12.19 -8.18 -20.93
CA ASP A 140 11.97 -6.73 -20.86
C ASP A 140 12.29 -6.15 -19.47
N LEU A 141 12.28 -6.96 -18.41
CA LEU A 141 12.74 -6.57 -17.09
C LEU A 141 14.18 -6.06 -17.06
N GLN A 142 15.04 -6.55 -17.96
CA GLN A 142 16.44 -6.12 -18.03
C GLN A 142 16.59 -4.62 -18.32
N ALA A 143 15.67 -4.05 -19.08
CA ALA A 143 15.67 -2.61 -19.40
C ALA A 143 15.46 -1.71 -18.16
N TRP A 144 14.96 -2.30 -17.05
CA TRP A 144 14.61 -1.56 -15.84
C TRP A 144 15.63 -1.72 -14.71
N MET A 145 16.71 -2.46 -14.92
CA MET A 145 17.76 -2.66 -13.92
C MET A 145 18.34 -1.31 -13.47
N GLY A 146 18.29 -1.06 -12.16
CA GLY A 146 18.81 0.15 -11.54
C GLY A 146 18.06 1.45 -11.84
N GLN A 147 16.80 1.38 -12.33
CA GLN A 147 16.03 2.55 -12.73
C GLN A 147 14.82 2.87 -11.83
N VAL A 148 14.46 1.96 -10.92
CA VAL A 148 13.26 2.08 -10.09
C VAL A 148 13.60 2.74 -8.75
N ASP A 149 12.86 3.77 -8.36
CA ASP A 149 12.99 4.45 -7.07
C ASP A 149 12.34 3.67 -5.94
N LEU A 150 11.11 3.20 -6.20
CA LEU A 150 10.28 2.49 -5.25
C LEU A 150 9.63 1.28 -5.91
N ILE A 151 9.71 0.14 -5.25
CA ILE A 151 8.89 -1.02 -5.56
C ILE A 151 7.81 -1.12 -4.48
N LEU A 152 6.54 -1.11 -4.87
CA LEU A 152 5.42 -1.37 -3.98
C LEU A 152 4.92 -2.79 -4.21
N ASP A 153 5.16 -3.66 -3.24
CA ASP A 153 4.77 -5.06 -3.33
C ASP A 153 3.39 -5.30 -2.72
N THR A 154 2.43 -5.61 -3.58
CA THR A 154 1.03 -5.88 -3.21
C THR A 154 0.68 -7.37 -3.23
N ILE A 155 1.69 -8.24 -3.41
CA ILE A 155 1.48 -9.68 -3.54
C ILE A 155 1.38 -10.31 -2.15
N SER A 156 0.29 -11.05 -1.90
CA SER A 156 0.08 -11.76 -0.63
C SER A 156 0.40 -13.27 -0.70
N ASN A 157 0.72 -13.79 -1.89
CA ASN A 157 1.20 -15.16 -2.05
C ASN A 157 2.73 -15.21 -1.94
N PRO A 158 3.31 -16.36 -1.54
CA PRO A 158 4.76 -16.54 -1.56
C PRO A 158 5.34 -16.28 -2.95
N HIS A 159 6.41 -15.49 -3.00
CA HIS A 159 7.12 -15.16 -4.23
C HIS A 159 8.56 -14.75 -3.91
N ASP A 160 9.44 -14.80 -4.92
CA ASP A 160 10.84 -14.45 -4.76
C ASP A 160 11.05 -12.93 -4.87
N LEU A 161 11.39 -12.29 -3.75
CA LEU A 161 11.74 -10.86 -3.72
C LEU A 161 13.09 -10.56 -4.35
N ASN A 162 14.02 -11.54 -4.39
CA ASN A 162 15.39 -11.31 -4.85
C ASN A 162 15.46 -10.88 -6.31
N ARG A 163 14.51 -11.33 -7.13
CA ARG A 163 14.44 -10.94 -8.54
C ARG A 163 14.10 -9.46 -8.76
N TRP A 164 13.51 -8.80 -7.77
CA TRP A 164 13.01 -7.42 -7.89
C TRP A 164 14.00 -6.38 -7.39
N PHE A 165 14.82 -6.71 -6.39
CA PHE A 165 15.84 -5.78 -5.88
C PHE A 165 16.77 -5.20 -6.95
N PRO A 166 17.21 -5.95 -7.97
CA PRO A 166 18.07 -5.41 -9.03
C PRO A 166 17.43 -4.27 -9.85
N LEU A 167 16.09 -4.19 -9.89
CA LEU A 167 15.40 -3.08 -10.57
C LEU A 167 15.59 -1.76 -9.81
N LEU A 168 15.76 -1.83 -8.48
CA LEU A 168 15.96 -0.64 -7.66
C LEU A 168 17.29 0.03 -8.00
N ARG A 169 17.25 1.35 -8.19
CA ARG A 169 18.45 2.16 -8.21
C ARG A 169 19.15 2.16 -6.86
N ARG A 170 20.34 2.74 -6.78
CA ARG A 170 21.00 2.99 -5.50
C ARG A 170 20.10 3.89 -4.62
N GLY A 171 19.95 3.52 -3.36
CA GLY A 171 19.06 4.19 -2.41
C GLY A 171 17.58 3.90 -2.62
N GLY A 172 17.23 3.05 -3.60
CA GLY A 172 15.85 2.66 -3.86
C GLY A 172 15.30 1.74 -2.76
N LYS A 173 13.98 1.66 -2.69
CA LYS A 173 13.27 0.95 -1.62
C LYS A 173 12.27 -0.06 -2.17
N LEU A 174 12.15 -1.21 -1.50
CA LEU A 174 11.06 -2.15 -1.70
C LEU A 174 10.16 -2.08 -0.47
N CYS A 175 8.90 -1.73 -0.67
CA CYS A 175 7.91 -1.60 0.40
C CYS A 175 6.86 -2.70 0.28
N LEU A 176 6.73 -3.51 1.32
CA LEU A 176 5.70 -4.54 1.45
C LEU A 176 4.41 -3.92 1.97
N VAL A 177 3.31 -4.13 1.26
CA VAL A 177 1.93 -3.89 1.72
C VAL A 177 1.09 -5.17 1.62
N GLY A 178 1.48 -6.10 0.75
CA GLY A 178 1.01 -7.48 0.79
C GLY A 178 1.65 -8.23 1.97
N VAL A 179 0.91 -9.14 2.58
CA VAL A 179 1.40 -9.96 3.70
C VAL A 179 1.38 -11.42 3.29
N PRO A 180 2.49 -11.97 2.74
CA PRO A 180 2.63 -13.39 2.49
C PRO A 180 2.55 -14.20 3.78
N THR A 181 2.00 -15.40 3.70
CA THR A 181 1.88 -16.30 4.87
C THR A 181 3.19 -17.02 5.21
N ASP A 182 4.09 -17.12 4.24
CA ASP A 182 5.35 -17.82 4.39
C ASP A 182 6.50 -16.84 4.63
N GLN A 183 7.63 -17.36 5.12
CA GLN A 183 8.84 -16.58 5.28
C GLN A 183 9.39 -16.15 3.91
N LEU A 184 9.87 -14.91 3.84
CA LEU A 184 10.55 -14.37 2.67
C LEU A 184 12.06 -14.49 2.87
N GLU A 185 12.72 -15.14 1.93
CA GLU A 185 14.18 -15.23 1.90
C GLU A 185 14.78 -14.09 1.07
N ILE A 186 15.73 -13.37 1.65
CA ILE A 186 16.40 -12.25 0.98
C ILE A 186 17.90 -12.47 1.03
N PHE A 187 18.54 -12.39 -0.15
CA PHE A 187 19.99 -12.44 -0.26
C PHE A 187 20.59 -11.07 0.16
N PRO A 188 21.32 -11.00 1.31
CA PRO A 188 21.71 -9.71 1.89
C PRO A 188 22.54 -8.82 0.97
N ALA A 189 23.33 -9.40 0.07
CA ALA A 189 24.15 -8.64 -0.87
C ALA A 189 23.32 -7.73 -1.80
N LEU A 190 22.08 -8.08 -2.10
CA LEU A 190 21.18 -7.26 -2.93
C LEU A 190 20.82 -5.94 -2.24
N ILE A 191 20.81 -5.92 -0.91
CA ILE A 191 20.56 -4.75 -0.09
C ILE A 191 21.87 -3.98 0.10
N VAL A 192 22.89 -4.65 0.62
CA VAL A 192 24.17 -4.03 1.05
C VAL A 192 24.89 -3.37 -0.12
N PHE A 193 25.07 -4.07 -1.25
CA PHE A 193 25.84 -3.54 -2.37
C PHE A 193 25.10 -2.49 -3.19
N GLY A 194 23.77 -2.45 -3.08
CA GLY A 194 22.93 -1.49 -3.77
C GLY A 194 22.52 -0.29 -2.92
N ASP A 195 22.92 -0.25 -1.64
CA ASP A 195 22.44 0.78 -0.70
C ASP A 195 20.90 0.85 -0.74
N ARG A 196 20.23 -0.30 -0.67
CA ARG A 196 18.77 -0.46 -0.85
C ARG A 196 18.11 -0.78 0.48
N ALA A 197 16.80 -0.55 0.57
CA ALA A 197 16.04 -0.86 1.78
C ALA A 197 14.85 -1.79 1.49
N LEU A 198 14.53 -2.64 2.46
CA LEU A 198 13.26 -3.33 2.57
C LEU A 198 12.47 -2.69 3.69
N GLU A 199 11.26 -2.26 3.39
CA GLU A 199 10.37 -1.60 4.32
C GLU A 199 8.97 -2.23 4.29
N GLY A 200 8.16 -1.94 5.30
CA GLY A 200 6.75 -2.33 5.35
C GLY A 200 5.85 -1.13 5.55
N SER A 201 4.58 -1.26 5.18
CA SER A 201 3.56 -0.26 5.45
C SER A 201 2.23 -0.95 5.76
N LEU A 202 1.65 -0.60 6.89
CA LEU A 202 0.33 -1.03 7.30
C LEU A 202 -0.65 0.11 7.07
N ILE A 203 -1.79 -0.14 6.42
CA ILE A 203 -2.85 0.87 6.23
C ILE A 203 -2.35 2.33 6.33
N GLY A 204 -3.05 3.20 7.07
CA GLY A 204 -2.62 4.57 7.34
C GLY A 204 -3.41 5.20 8.47
N GLY A 205 -2.94 6.34 8.95
CA GLY A 205 -3.60 7.12 9.98
C GLY A 205 -4.89 7.80 9.49
N ILE A 206 -5.68 8.30 10.43
CA ILE A 206 -6.96 8.96 10.12
C ILE A 206 -6.75 10.27 9.34
N ALA A 207 -5.70 11.02 9.68
CA ALA A 207 -5.36 12.26 8.97
C ALA A 207 -5.05 11.99 7.49
N ASP A 208 -4.21 11.00 7.20
CA ASP A 208 -3.89 10.59 5.83
C ASP A 208 -5.11 10.04 5.09
N THR A 209 -5.98 9.31 5.81
CA THR A 209 -7.22 8.81 5.22
C THR A 209 -8.17 9.94 4.82
N ARG A 210 -8.28 10.99 5.65
CA ARG A 210 -9.09 12.17 5.33
C ARG A 210 -8.53 12.98 4.16
N GLU A 211 -7.19 13.07 4.05
CA GLU A 211 -6.52 13.74 2.94
C GLU A 211 -6.72 13.00 1.62
N MET A 212 -6.64 11.66 1.67
CA MET A 212 -6.84 10.81 0.49
C MET A 212 -8.26 10.88 -0.08
N MET A 213 -9.28 11.03 0.79
CA MET A 213 -10.71 11.07 0.43
C MET A 213 -11.14 12.43 -0.11
#